data_22ec2bae94725260ee8194ddc220c0cf
#
_entry.id   22ec2bae94725260ee8194ddc220c0cf
#
_cell.length_a   1.000
_cell.length_b   1.000
_cell.length_c   1.000
_cell.angle_alpha   90.00
_cell.angle_beta   90.00
_cell.angle_gamma   90.00
#
_symmetry.space_group_name_H-M   'P 1'
#
loop_
_entity.id
_entity.type
_entity.pdbx_description
1 polymer ?
#
loop_
_entity_poly.entity_id
_entity_poly.type
_entity_poly.pdbx_seq_one_letter_code
_entity_poly.pdbx_strand_id
1 'polypeptide(L)'
;ADRVDTVERATAAFLSHQLSGALVSREGAITWLCLPRFDSASVFTSLLGTREHGEWSLGIEDGEVAERAYLPGTLVLRTLWRSPSGEAEVLDFMPLMDADGVGDAQGDDGGPDGTGASEAAARADVMRLVRCLAGRVRVTQSVFARLDYGEVEPWVSRQEDADGESFLAVVAGGDALAVHGPDLESVDGHHEGTTELVAGESAQWCLTWYPAWGMAPSAPRAEDVL
;
A
#
# COMPACT_ATOMS: atom_id res chain seq x y z
N ALA A 1 28.88 -6.41 0.91
CA ALA A 1 27.63 -5.78 1.38
C ALA A 1 27.25 -4.64 0.44
N ASP A 2 28.11 -3.65 0.24
CA ASP A 2 27.76 -2.38 -0.48
C ASP A 2 27.33 -2.51 -1.95
N ARG A 3 27.63 -3.61 -2.63
CA ARG A 3 27.35 -3.77 -4.05
C ARG A 3 25.98 -4.37 -4.33
N VAL A 4 25.45 -5.16 -3.40
CA VAL A 4 24.09 -5.75 -3.50
C VAL A 4 23.06 -4.69 -3.25
N ASP A 5 23.21 -3.90 -2.19
CA ASP A 5 22.29 -2.80 -1.84
C ASP A 5 22.15 -1.75 -2.95
N THR A 6 23.23 -1.47 -3.69
CA THR A 6 23.20 -0.49 -4.78
C THR A 6 22.42 -1.00 -6.00
N VAL A 7 22.48 -2.31 -6.29
CA VAL A 7 21.74 -2.93 -7.41
C VAL A 7 20.26 -3.01 -7.08
N GLU A 8 19.88 -3.34 -5.86
CA GLU A 8 18.48 -3.38 -5.42
C GLU A 8 17.82 -2.00 -5.53
N ARG A 9 18.50 -0.95 -5.07
CA ARG A 9 18.02 0.45 -5.19
C ARG A 9 17.87 0.89 -6.64
N ALA A 10 18.76 0.47 -7.53
CA ALA A 10 18.74 0.82 -8.95
C ALA A 10 17.62 0.10 -9.74
N THR A 11 17.01 -0.95 -9.18
CA THR A 11 15.95 -1.75 -9.82
C THR A 11 14.56 -1.54 -9.21
N ALA A 12 14.42 -0.65 -8.22
CA ALA A 12 13.12 -0.31 -7.64
C ALA A 12 12.22 0.35 -8.69
N ALA A 13 10.96 -0.05 -8.72
CA ALA A 13 9.94 0.61 -9.52
C ALA A 13 9.27 1.72 -8.70
N PHE A 14 8.78 2.74 -9.39
CA PHE A 14 8.16 3.91 -8.80
C PHE A 14 6.65 3.93 -9.09
N LEU A 15 5.85 4.04 -8.05
CA LEU A 15 4.40 4.29 -8.14
C LEU A 15 4.14 5.72 -7.70
N SER A 16 3.13 6.39 -8.27
CA SER A 16 2.78 7.75 -7.85
C SER A 16 1.34 8.10 -8.22
N HIS A 17 0.72 8.91 -7.38
CA HIS A 17 -0.56 9.57 -7.61
C HIS A 17 -0.40 11.10 -7.67
N GLN A 18 0.79 11.60 -8.08
CA GLN A 18 1.20 13.00 -8.23
C GLN A 18 1.57 13.72 -6.91
N LEU A 19 0.90 13.47 -5.79
CA LEU A 19 1.18 14.11 -4.50
C LEU A 19 2.15 13.32 -3.64
N SER A 20 2.25 12.01 -3.86
CA SER A 20 3.21 11.12 -3.21
C SER A 20 3.62 9.98 -4.13
N GLY A 21 4.54 9.15 -3.67
CA GLY A 21 4.99 7.98 -4.39
C GLY A 21 5.65 6.93 -3.51
N ALA A 22 5.62 5.70 -4.02
CA ALA A 22 6.20 4.53 -3.39
C ALA A 22 7.31 3.94 -4.25
N LEU A 23 8.32 3.36 -3.63
CA LEU A 23 9.34 2.54 -4.29
C LEU A 23 9.10 1.06 -3.97
N VAL A 24 8.94 0.28 -5.03
CA VAL A 24 8.70 -1.17 -4.94
C VAL A 24 9.96 -1.91 -5.38
N SER A 25 10.51 -2.75 -4.51
CA SER A 25 11.67 -3.60 -4.81
C SER A 25 11.30 -4.66 -5.85
N ARG A 26 12.31 -5.37 -6.40
CA ARG A 26 12.08 -6.47 -7.33
C ARG A 26 11.33 -7.63 -6.69
N GLU A 27 11.55 -7.85 -5.41
CA GLU A 27 10.95 -8.90 -4.59
C GLU A 27 9.54 -8.56 -4.10
N GLY A 28 8.99 -7.40 -4.51
CA GLY A 28 7.63 -7.00 -4.18
C GLY A 28 7.48 -6.27 -2.84
N ALA A 29 8.55 -5.77 -2.24
CA ALA A 29 8.46 -4.94 -1.04
C ALA A 29 8.35 -3.47 -1.39
N ILE A 30 7.40 -2.75 -0.77
CA ILE A 30 7.39 -1.30 -0.74
C ILE A 30 8.39 -0.86 0.33
N THR A 31 9.53 -0.36 -0.11
CA THR A 31 10.69 -0.04 0.72
C THR A 31 10.83 1.44 1.05
N TRP A 32 10.07 2.28 0.35
CA TRP A 32 9.97 3.71 0.59
C TRP A 32 8.55 4.20 0.30
N LEU A 33 7.98 4.96 1.22
CA LEU A 33 6.67 5.60 1.07
C LEU A 33 6.56 6.77 2.04
N CYS A 34 6.22 7.96 1.53
CA CYS A 34 5.82 9.11 2.32
C CYS A 34 4.33 9.37 2.10
N LEU A 35 3.54 9.60 3.14
CA LEU A 35 2.12 9.88 3.06
C LEU A 35 1.74 11.01 4.02
N PRO A 36 0.79 11.88 3.65
CA PRO A 36 0.02 11.89 2.37
C PRO A 36 0.76 12.51 1.19
N ARG A 37 1.91 13.14 1.40
CA ARG A 37 2.65 13.91 0.40
C ARG A 37 4.12 13.50 0.34
N PHE A 38 4.82 13.88 -0.74
CA PHE A 38 6.28 13.65 -0.87
C PHE A 38 7.11 14.28 0.25
N ASP A 39 6.65 15.41 0.78
CA ASP A 39 7.32 16.17 1.84
C ASP A 39 6.86 15.78 3.26
N SER A 40 5.98 14.78 3.38
CA SER A 40 5.58 14.20 4.67
C SER A 40 6.65 13.23 5.19
N ALA A 41 6.61 12.97 6.49
CA ALA A 41 7.42 11.92 7.09
C ALA A 41 7.16 10.56 6.42
N SER A 42 8.18 9.71 6.37
CA SER A 42 8.03 8.42 5.72
C SER A 42 7.25 7.42 6.59
N VAL A 43 6.51 6.57 5.91
CA VAL A 43 5.75 5.45 6.48
C VAL A 43 6.58 4.16 6.42
N PHE A 44 7.32 3.99 5.32
CA PHE A 44 8.27 2.91 5.12
C PHE A 44 9.62 3.48 4.68
N THR A 45 10.71 2.96 5.27
CA THR A 45 12.07 3.51 5.07
C THR A 45 13.14 2.41 4.95
N SER A 46 12.78 1.15 4.73
CA SER A 46 13.76 0.06 4.63
C SER A 46 14.78 0.28 3.50
N LEU A 47 14.46 1.11 2.50
CA LEU A 47 15.38 1.57 1.45
C LEU A 47 16.69 2.18 2.00
N LEU A 48 16.61 2.89 3.13
CA LEU A 48 17.76 3.58 3.75
C LEU A 48 18.45 2.76 4.85
N GLY A 49 17.88 1.61 5.19
CA GLY A 49 18.36 0.81 6.31
C GLY A 49 18.09 -0.69 6.13
N THR A 50 17.36 -1.23 7.05
CA THR A 50 16.92 -2.64 7.06
C THR A 50 15.41 -2.72 7.10
N ARG A 51 14.85 -3.91 6.96
CA ARG A 51 13.41 -4.18 7.12
C ARG A 51 12.83 -3.60 8.42
N GLU A 52 13.63 -3.52 9.48
CA GLU A 52 13.20 -2.97 10.77
C GLU A 52 12.84 -1.47 10.73
N HIS A 53 13.26 -0.74 9.66
CA HIS A 53 12.88 0.65 9.43
C HIS A 53 11.54 0.80 8.69
N GLY A 54 10.82 -0.29 8.50
CA GLY A 54 9.49 -0.33 7.92
C GLY A 54 9.47 -0.65 6.43
N GLU A 55 8.64 -1.64 6.10
CA GLU A 55 8.31 -2.04 4.72
C GLU A 55 6.98 -2.78 4.65
N TRP A 56 6.41 -2.83 3.46
CA TRP A 56 5.27 -3.68 3.15
C TRP A 56 5.63 -4.64 2.02
N SER A 57 5.94 -5.88 2.36
CA SER A 57 6.24 -6.93 1.39
C SER A 57 5.00 -7.69 0.97
N LEU A 58 4.95 -8.07 -0.30
CA LEU A 58 3.96 -8.96 -0.88
C LEU A 58 4.62 -9.75 -2.00
N GLY A 59 4.47 -11.07 -1.97
CA GLY A 59 5.06 -11.98 -2.94
C GLY A 59 4.31 -13.29 -3.03
N ILE A 60 4.81 -14.18 -3.87
CA ILE A 60 4.30 -15.54 -4.04
C ILE A 60 5.29 -16.52 -3.40
N GLU A 61 4.80 -17.39 -2.52
CA GLU A 61 5.61 -18.42 -1.86
C GLU A 61 6.26 -19.35 -2.91
N ASP A 62 7.56 -19.58 -2.78
CA ASP A 62 8.38 -20.33 -3.74
C ASP A 62 8.31 -19.78 -5.18
N GLY A 63 7.91 -18.52 -5.35
CA GLY A 63 7.77 -17.86 -6.63
C GLY A 63 9.01 -17.06 -7.03
N GLU A 64 9.22 -16.96 -8.35
CA GLU A 64 10.24 -16.11 -8.95
C GLU A 64 9.58 -15.07 -9.86
N VAL A 65 10.13 -13.86 -9.90
CA VAL A 65 9.69 -12.80 -10.81
C VAL A 65 10.12 -13.15 -12.23
N ALA A 66 9.14 -13.50 -13.06
CA ALA A 66 9.35 -13.87 -14.47
C ALA A 66 9.40 -12.64 -15.38
N GLU A 67 8.54 -11.64 -15.12
CA GLU A 67 8.45 -10.42 -15.90
C GLU A 67 8.02 -9.26 -15.01
N ARG A 68 8.50 -8.06 -15.30
CA ARG A 68 8.13 -6.84 -14.60
C ARG A 68 8.14 -5.65 -15.55
N ALA A 69 7.00 -4.99 -15.70
CA ALA A 69 6.83 -3.83 -16.56
C ALA A 69 5.65 -2.98 -16.11
N TYR A 70 5.64 -1.71 -16.48
CA TYR A 70 4.44 -0.89 -16.35
C TYR A 70 3.44 -1.24 -17.45
N LEU A 71 2.16 -1.19 -17.13
CA LEU A 71 1.12 -1.23 -18.16
C LEU A 71 1.25 -0.01 -19.07
N PRO A 72 1.11 -0.18 -20.39
CA PRO A 72 1.33 0.89 -21.35
C PRO A 72 0.51 2.15 -21.05
N GLY A 73 1.19 3.30 -20.95
CA GLY A 73 0.58 4.61 -20.69
C GLY A 73 0.14 4.85 -19.25
N THR A 74 0.54 4.00 -18.30
CA THR A 74 0.17 4.11 -16.89
C THR A 74 1.39 4.02 -15.97
N LEU A 75 1.19 4.31 -14.66
CA LEU A 75 2.12 3.99 -13.57
C LEU A 75 1.69 2.72 -12.79
N VAL A 76 0.85 1.89 -13.39
CA VAL A 76 0.50 0.58 -12.85
C VAL A 76 1.64 -0.39 -13.12
N LEU A 77 2.31 -0.85 -12.09
CA LEU A 77 3.38 -1.82 -12.17
C LEU A 77 2.78 -3.22 -12.21
N ARG A 78 3.03 -3.97 -13.27
CA ARG A 78 2.70 -5.38 -13.40
C ARG A 78 3.93 -6.23 -13.14
N THR A 79 3.84 -7.15 -12.18
CA THR A 79 4.86 -8.16 -11.89
C THR A 79 4.25 -9.54 -12.10
N LEU A 80 4.81 -10.32 -13.02
CA LEU A 80 4.42 -11.71 -13.26
C LEU A 80 5.30 -12.62 -12.41
N TRP A 81 4.65 -13.46 -11.60
CA TRP A 81 5.29 -14.44 -10.74
C TRP A 81 5.03 -15.85 -11.23
N ARG A 82 6.04 -16.69 -11.17
CA ARG A 82 5.94 -18.14 -11.44
C ARG A 82 6.43 -18.92 -10.22
N SER A 83 5.62 -19.88 -9.81
CA SER A 83 5.96 -20.86 -8.79
C SER A 83 5.80 -22.28 -9.33
N PRO A 84 6.28 -23.30 -8.63
CA PRO A 84 6.05 -24.70 -9.05
C PRO A 84 4.56 -25.07 -9.15
N SER A 85 3.69 -24.38 -8.42
CA SER A 85 2.26 -24.68 -8.32
C SER A 85 1.36 -23.80 -9.18
N GLY A 86 1.86 -22.66 -9.71
CA GLY A 86 1.03 -21.76 -10.50
C GLY A 86 1.71 -20.48 -10.95
N GLU A 87 0.94 -19.64 -11.64
CA GLU A 87 1.34 -18.30 -12.07
C GLU A 87 0.37 -17.26 -11.52
N ALA A 88 0.90 -16.12 -11.12
CA ALA A 88 0.11 -14.97 -10.69
C ALA A 88 0.68 -13.66 -11.24
N GLU A 89 -0.19 -12.69 -11.49
CA GLU A 89 0.22 -11.30 -11.66
C GLU A 89 -0.10 -10.48 -10.42
N VAL A 90 0.82 -9.58 -10.10
CA VAL A 90 0.64 -8.55 -9.08
C VAL A 90 0.60 -7.21 -9.80
N LEU A 91 -0.46 -6.43 -9.54
CA LEU A 91 -0.60 -5.06 -10.00
C LEU A 91 -0.46 -4.14 -8.80
N ASP A 92 0.62 -3.36 -8.79
CA ASP A 92 0.91 -2.36 -7.77
C ASP A 92 0.68 -0.96 -8.37
N PHE A 93 -0.11 -0.13 -7.71
CA PHE A 93 -0.40 1.21 -8.20
C PHE A 93 -0.91 2.14 -7.10
N MET A 94 -0.86 3.43 -7.39
CA MET A 94 -1.50 4.49 -6.61
C MET A 94 -2.56 5.13 -7.49
N PRO A 95 -3.87 5.00 -7.16
CA PRO A 95 -4.94 5.58 -7.95
C PRO A 95 -4.81 7.08 -8.08
N LEU A 96 -5.06 7.61 -9.28
CA LEU A 96 -5.23 9.05 -9.47
C LEU A 96 -6.60 9.43 -8.92
N MET A 97 -6.63 10.45 -8.07
CA MET A 97 -7.89 11.05 -7.65
C MET A 97 -8.42 11.93 -8.78
N ASP A 98 -9.61 11.66 -9.29
CA ASP A 98 -10.29 12.59 -10.16
C ASP A 98 -10.57 13.88 -9.38
N ALA A 99 -10.39 15.02 -10.01
CA ALA A 99 -10.67 16.32 -9.41
C ALA A 99 -12.16 16.46 -8.97
N ASP A 100 -13.02 15.60 -9.49
CA ASP A 100 -14.44 15.49 -9.15
C ASP A 100 -14.73 14.48 -8.01
N GLY A 101 -13.71 13.73 -7.56
CA GLY A 101 -13.79 12.71 -6.52
C GLY A 101 -13.72 13.25 -5.08
N VAL A 102 -13.91 14.55 -4.89
CA VAL A 102 -14.31 15.13 -3.60
C VAL A 102 -15.78 14.75 -3.41
N GLY A 103 -16.00 13.48 -3.01
CA GLY A 103 -17.33 13.01 -2.65
C GLY A 103 -17.96 13.98 -1.65
N ASP A 104 -19.22 14.31 -1.91
CA ASP A 104 -20.10 15.16 -1.13
C ASP A 104 -20.01 14.91 0.38
N ALA A 105 -18.95 15.42 1.02
CA ALA A 105 -19.03 15.76 2.41
C ALA A 105 -19.88 17.04 2.47
N GLN A 106 -21.19 16.90 2.37
CA GLN A 106 -22.17 17.92 2.69
C GLN A 106 -22.03 18.29 4.17
N GLY A 107 -21.06 19.16 4.43
CA GLY A 107 -20.95 19.99 5.61
C GLY A 107 -21.06 21.42 5.15
N ASP A 108 -22.29 21.91 5.02
CA ASP A 108 -22.63 23.33 4.89
C ASP A 108 -22.17 24.06 6.16
N ASP A 109 -21.05 24.78 6.08
CA ASP A 109 -20.73 25.89 6.96
C ASP A 109 -19.82 26.88 6.23
N GLY A 110 -20.46 27.69 5.38
CA GLY A 110 -19.87 28.86 4.76
C GLY A 110 -19.55 29.95 5.79
N GLY A 111 -18.32 29.94 6.31
CA GLY A 111 -17.75 31.10 6.99
C GLY A 111 -17.23 32.13 5.99
N PRO A 112 -17.35 33.45 6.25
CA PRO A 112 -17.06 34.51 5.27
C PRO A 112 -15.57 34.83 5.06
N ASP A 113 -14.63 34.03 5.51
CA ASP A 113 -13.21 34.40 5.57
C ASP A 113 -12.30 33.74 4.53
N GLY A 114 -12.83 33.15 3.46
CA GLY A 114 -12.02 32.80 2.29
C GLY A 114 -10.75 31.92 2.51
N THR A 115 -10.49 31.45 3.74
CA THR A 115 -9.37 30.58 4.11
C THR A 115 -9.78 29.10 4.18
N GLY A 116 -10.99 28.80 3.74
CA GLY A 116 -11.46 27.45 3.54
C GLY A 116 -10.94 26.86 2.21
N ALA A 117 -9.63 26.87 1.99
CA ALA A 117 -9.04 25.80 1.23
C ALA A 117 -9.27 24.56 2.08
N SER A 118 -10.41 23.90 1.84
CA SER A 118 -10.67 22.57 2.34
C SER A 118 -9.39 21.75 2.09
N GLU A 119 -8.62 21.50 3.12
CA GLU A 119 -7.79 20.32 3.24
C GLU A 119 -8.75 19.11 3.31
N ALA A 120 -9.51 18.90 2.26
CA ALA A 120 -9.85 17.57 1.87
C ALA A 120 -8.50 16.94 1.63
N ALA A 121 -7.92 16.36 2.69
CA ALA A 121 -6.63 15.73 2.67
C ALA A 121 -6.67 14.79 1.48
N ALA A 122 -5.86 15.08 0.47
CA ALA A 122 -5.89 14.32 -0.76
C ALA A 122 -5.71 12.86 -0.39
N ARG A 123 -6.74 12.06 -0.62
CA ARG A 123 -6.72 10.63 -0.32
C ARG A 123 -5.51 10.02 -1.01
N ALA A 124 -4.70 9.28 -0.28
CA ALA A 124 -3.51 8.65 -0.79
C ALA A 124 -3.59 7.14 -0.54
N ASP A 125 -3.99 6.43 -1.57
CA ASP A 125 -4.11 4.97 -1.56
C ASP A 125 -2.90 4.33 -2.24
N VAL A 126 -2.43 3.22 -1.67
CA VAL A 126 -1.51 2.29 -2.33
C VAL A 126 -2.25 0.97 -2.49
N MET A 127 -2.48 0.59 -3.73
CA MET A 127 -3.24 -0.60 -4.10
C MET A 127 -2.30 -1.70 -4.57
N ARG A 128 -2.60 -2.93 -4.14
CA ARG A 128 -1.91 -4.15 -4.56
C ARG A 128 -2.97 -5.19 -4.90
N LEU A 129 -3.09 -5.55 -6.17
CA LEU A 129 -4.04 -6.55 -6.66
C LEU A 129 -3.27 -7.77 -7.16
N VAL A 130 -3.59 -8.95 -6.62
CA VAL A 130 -3.05 -10.23 -7.07
C VAL A 130 -4.13 -11.01 -7.79
N ARG A 131 -3.82 -11.51 -8.99
CA ARG A 131 -4.67 -12.41 -9.76
C ARG A 131 -3.94 -13.71 -10.01
N CYS A 132 -4.51 -14.84 -9.65
CA CYS A 132 -3.98 -16.14 -10.00
C CYS A 132 -4.36 -16.46 -11.47
N LEU A 133 -3.34 -16.56 -12.33
CA LEU A 133 -3.52 -16.78 -13.78
C LEU A 133 -3.63 -18.27 -14.13
N ALA A 134 -2.89 -19.11 -13.40
CA ALA A 134 -2.89 -20.55 -13.64
C ALA A 134 -2.52 -21.33 -12.36
N GLY A 135 -3.07 -22.50 -12.20
CA GLY A 135 -2.77 -23.40 -11.09
C GLY A 135 -3.28 -22.87 -9.74
N ARG A 136 -2.42 -22.91 -8.74
CA ARG A 136 -2.65 -22.41 -7.38
C ARG A 136 -1.43 -21.63 -6.92
N VAL A 137 -1.64 -20.51 -6.26
CA VAL A 137 -0.56 -19.73 -5.66
C VAL A 137 -0.87 -19.43 -4.19
N ARG A 138 0.15 -19.33 -3.38
CA ARG A 138 0.05 -18.83 -2.02
C ARG A 138 0.71 -17.45 -1.98
N VAL A 139 -0.12 -16.43 -1.75
CA VAL A 139 0.32 -15.04 -1.59
C VAL A 139 0.75 -14.88 -0.15
N THR A 140 1.96 -14.41 0.06
CA THR A 140 2.49 -14.06 1.38
C THR A 140 2.64 -12.55 1.46
N GLN A 141 2.26 -11.96 2.59
CA GLN A 141 2.51 -10.55 2.83
C GLN A 141 2.97 -10.30 4.27
N SER A 142 3.66 -9.20 4.45
CA SER A 142 4.07 -8.72 5.75
C SER A 142 4.09 -7.19 5.78
N VAL A 143 3.48 -6.62 6.80
CA VAL A 143 3.48 -5.19 7.07
C VAL A 143 4.31 -4.93 8.32
N PHE A 144 5.47 -4.33 8.14
CA PHE A 144 6.31 -3.84 9.19
C PHE A 144 6.22 -2.32 9.20
N ALA A 145 5.26 -1.77 9.96
CA ALA A 145 5.03 -0.34 9.98
C ALA A 145 6.00 0.35 10.95
N ARG A 146 6.67 1.38 10.47
CA ARG A 146 7.51 2.29 11.24
C ARG A 146 7.37 3.68 10.63
N LEU A 147 6.83 4.61 11.40
CA LEU A 147 6.61 5.98 10.94
C LEU A 147 7.83 6.85 11.25
N ASP A 148 7.82 8.07 10.71
CA ASP A 148 8.85 9.08 10.93
C ASP A 148 10.27 8.54 10.70
N TYR A 149 10.51 8.08 9.45
CA TYR A 149 11.80 7.54 9.00
C TYR A 149 12.30 6.31 9.78
N GLY A 150 11.37 5.51 10.30
CA GLY A 150 11.66 4.29 11.07
C GLY A 150 11.81 4.50 12.58
N GLU A 151 11.68 5.74 13.05
CA GLU A 151 11.93 6.12 14.45
C GLU A 151 10.72 5.80 15.36
N VAL A 152 9.49 5.84 14.81
CA VAL A 152 8.27 5.72 15.60
C VAL A 152 7.61 4.37 15.40
N GLU A 153 7.51 3.60 16.49
CA GLU A 153 6.71 2.39 16.56
C GLU A 153 5.23 2.77 16.75
N PRO A 154 4.35 2.42 15.79
CA PRO A 154 2.96 2.78 15.87
C PRO A 154 2.18 1.89 16.83
N TRP A 155 1.05 2.39 17.30
CA TRP A 155 0.00 1.57 17.86
C TRP A 155 -0.78 0.90 16.72
N VAL A 156 -0.95 -0.44 16.82
CA VAL A 156 -1.66 -1.20 15.79
C VAL A 156 -2.86 -1.92 16.43
N SER A 157 -4.02 -1.80 15.79
CA SER A 157 -5.26 -2.44 16.22
C SER A 157 -6.14 -2.84 15.04
N ARG A 158 -6.96 -3.87 15.22
CA ARG A 158 -7.98 -4.22 14.23
C ARG A 158 -9.23 -3.37 14.49
N GLN A 159 -9.77 -2.79 13.43
CA GLN A 159 -10.97 -1.95 13.45
C GLN A 159 -11.88 -2.31 12.28
N GLU A 160 -13.08 -1.74 12.27
CA GLU A 160 -14.04 -1.82 11.16
C GLU A 160 -14.24 -0.41 10.58
N ASP A 161 -14.32 -0.31 9.26
CA ASP A 161 -14.64 0.92 8.57
C ASP A 161 -16.16 1.20 8.52
N ALA A 162 -16.57 2.26 7.81
CA ALA A 162 -17.96 2.67 7.72
C ALA A 162 -18.86 1.62 7.01
N ASP A 163 -18.27 0.78 6.16
CA ASP A 163 -18.96 -0.29 5.43
C ASP A 163 -18.96 -1.61 6.21
N GLY A 164 -18.33 -1.65 7.39
CA GLY A 164 -18.22 -2.83 8.26
C GLY A 164 -17.10 -3.79 7.83
N GLU A 165 -16.20 -3.35 6.94
CA GLU A 165 -15.04 -4.13 6.53
C GLU A 165 -13.90 -3.99 7.56
N SER A 166 -13.31 -5.13 7.92
CA SER A 166 -12.20 -5.18 8.89
C SER A 166 -10.91 -4.67 8.25
N PHE A 167 -10.17 -3.84 8.98
CA PHE A 167 -8.86 -3.36 8.57
C PHE A 167 -7.88 -3.28 9.75
N LEU A 168 -6.60 -3.21 9.44
CA LEU A 168 -5.55 -2.96 10.42
C LEU A 168 -5.30 -1.47 10.50
N ALA A 169 -5.64 -0.85 11.64
CA ALA A 169 -5.32 0.56 11.92
C ALA A 169 -3.92 0.66 12.50
N VAL A 170 -3.09 1.49 11.89
CA VAL A 170 -1.71 1.77 12.30
C VAL A 170 -1.63 3.25 12.65
N VAL A 171 -1.42 3.61 13.91
CA VAL A 171 -1.54 4.99 14.40
C VAL A 171 -0.26 5.45 15.10
N ALA A 172 0.26 6.60 14.71
CA ALA A 172 1.38 7.25 15.37
C ALA A 172 1.23 8.78 15.31
N GLY A 173 1.13 9.41 16.46
CA GLY A 173 0.97 10.87 16.56
C GLY A 173 -0.31 11.34 15.87
N GLY A 174 -0.17 12.22 14.89
CA GLY A 174 -1.28 12.77 14.09
C GLY A 174 -1.61 11.95 12.85
N ASP A 175 -0.85 10.92 12.54
CA ASP A 175 -0.96 10.10 11.33
C ASP A 175 -1.54 8.73 11.61
N ALA A 176 -2.40 8.26 10.72
CA ALA A 176 -2.94 6.92 10.76
C ALA A 176 -2.96 6.29 9.35
N LEU A 177 -2.84 4.97 9.32
CA LEU A 177 -2.96 4.17 8.10
C LEU A 177 -4.05 3.13 8.31
N ALA A 178 -4.90 2.94 7.33
CA ALA A 178 -5.81 1.81 7.23
C ALA A 178 -5.24 0.80 6.23
N VAL A 179 -4.97 -0.42 6.69
CA VAL A 179 -4.52 -1.52 5.81
C VAL A 179 -5.67 -2.51 5.69
N HIS A 180 -6.34 -2.47 4.54
CA HIS A 180 -7.43 -3.37 4.17
C HIS A 180 -6.91 -4.56 3.37
N GLY A 181 -7.61 -5.67 3.42
CA GLY A 181 -7.32 -6.88 2.67
C GLY A 181 -7.46 -8.13 3.54
N PRO A 182 -7.08 -9.31 3.01
CA PRO A 182 -7.02 -10.54 3.78
C PRO A 182 -6.29 -10.39 5.11
N ASP A 183 -6.76 -11.14 6.10
CA ASP A 183 -6.31 -11.03 7.48
C ASP A 183 -4.80 -11.12 7.67
N LEU A 184 -4.31 -10.28 8.56
CA LEU A 184 -2.92 -10.26 9.03
C LEU A 184 -2.88 -10.62 10.51
N GLU A 185 -1.98 -11.52 10.89
CA GLU A 185 -1.71 -11.89 12.28
C GLU A 185 -0.49 -11.13 12.80
N SER A 186 -0.49 -10.77 14.08
CA SER A 186 0.66 -10.13 14.72
C SER A 186 1.74 -11.16 15.02
N VAL A 187 2.95 -10.92 14.53
CA VAL A 187 4.13 -11.78 14.71
C VAL A 187 5.34 -10.89 15.03
N ASP A 188 5.91 -11.02 16.22
CA ASP A 188 7.18 -10.37 16.61
C ASP A 188 7.30 -8.87 16.20
N GLY A 189 6.26 -8.06 16.47
CA GLY A 189 6.25 -6.62 16.21
C GLY A 189 5.94 -6.19 14.78
N HIS A 190 5.50 -7.11 13.94
CA HIS A 190 4.97 -6.86 12.59
C HIS A 190 3.72 -7.70 12.35
N HIS A 191 3.11 -7.59 11.17
CA HIS A 191 1.89 -8.30 10.80
C HIS A 191 2.10 -9.09 9.54
N GLU A 192 1.78 -10.38 9.58
CA GLU A 192 1.94 -11.31 8.46
C GLU A 192 0.64 -11.98 8.09
N GLY A 193 0.48 -12.34 6.83
CA GLY A 193 -0.67 -13.09 6.34
C GLY A 193 -0.35 -13.91 5.11
N THR A 194 -1.15 -14.93 4.92
CA THR A 194 -1.06 -15.83 3.75
C THR A 194 -2.44 -16.05 3.18
N THR A 195 -2.57 -15.90 1.86
CA THR A 195 -3.84 -16.10 1.13
C THR A 195 -3.62 -17.08 -0.01
N GLU A 196 -4.42 -18.14 -0.07
CA GLU A 196 -4.39 -19.08 -1.21
C GLU A 196 -5.36 -18.61 -2.29
N LEU A 197 -4.90 -18.63 -3.55
CA LEU A 197 -5.69 -18.33 -4.73
C LEU A 197 -5.56 -19.46 -5.74
N VAL A 198 -6.67 -19.84 -6.38
CA VAL A 198 -6.67 -20.73 -7.54
C VAL A 198 -6.92 -19.94 -8.82
N ALA A 199 -6.63 -20.55 -9.97
CA ALA A 199 -6.78 -19.91 -11.27
C ALA A 199 -8.15 -19.23 -11.44
N GLY A 200 -8.12 -17.93 -11.77
CA GLY A 200 -9.29 -17.07 -11.92
C GLY A 200 -9.69 -16.30 -10.64
N GLU A 201 -9.12 -16.62 -9.50
CA GLU A 201 -9.36 -15.87 -8.25
C GLU A 201 -8.39 -14.70 -8.13
N SER A 202 -8.81 -13.69 -7.35
CA SER A 202 -8.01 -12.50 -7.04
C SER A 202 -8.19 -12.10 -5.58
N ALA A 203 -7.18 -11.41 -5.05
CA ALA A 203 -7.24 -10.72 -3.77
C ALA A 203 -6.61 -9.35 -3.89
N GLN A 204 -7.13 -8.38 -3.17
CA GLN A 204 -6.59 -7.03 -3.14
C GLN A 204 -6.23 -6.59 -1.73
N TRP A 205 -5.27 -5.71 -1.65
CA TRP A 205 -4.88 -5.00 -0.44
C TRP A 205 -4.81 -3.51 -0.75
N CYS A 206 -5.23 -2.70 0.22
CA CYS A 206 -5.17 -1.24 0.13
C CYS A 206 -4.57 -0.68 1.41
N LEU A 207 -3.62 0.22 1.27
CA LEU A 207 -3.12 1.03 2.36
C LEU A 207 -3.53 2.48 2.09
N THR A 208 -4.30 3.07 3.02
CA THR A 208 -4.78 4.45 2.92
C THR A 208 -4.31 5.25 4.14
N TRP A 209 -3.76 6.44 3.90
CA TRP A 209 -3.48 7.40 4.96
C TRP A 209 -4.76 8.17 5.33
N TYR A 210 -4.90 8.46 6.63
CA TYR A 210 -5.91 9.37 7.15
C TYR A 210 -5.40 10.05 8.43
N PRO A 211 -5.93 11.24 8.80
CA PRO A 211 -5.57 11.89 10.04
C PRO A 211 -6.07 11.06 11.24
N ALA A 212 -5.24 10.87 12.26
CA ALA A 212 -5.54 9.98 13.40
C ALA A 212 -6.81 10.37 14.19
N TRP A 213 -7.29 11.59 14.06
CA TRP A 213 -8.56 12.07 14.64
C TRP A 213 -9.76 11.92 13.69
N GLY A 214 -9.53 11.48 12.45
CA GLY A 214 -10.55 11.26 11.43
C GLY A 214 -11.12 9.85 11.47
N MET A 215 -12.11 9.60 10.63
CA MET A 215 -12.61 8.27 10.35
C MET A 215 -11.71 7.61 9.31
N ALA A 216 -11.44 6.31 9.49
CA ALA A 216 -10.74 5.54 8.45
C ALA A 216 -11.61 5.47 7.19
N PRO A 217 -11.04 5.77 6.01
CA PRO A 217 -11.77 5.64 4.76
C PRO A 217 -11.90 4.17 4.37
N SER A 218 -13.01 3.79 3.74
CA SER A 218 -13.19 2.48 3.14
C SER A 218 -12.22 2.29 1.96
N ALA A 219 -11.77 1.05 1.74
CA ALA A 219 -10.88 0.75 0.61
C ALA A 219 -11.65 0.80 -0.72
N PRO A 220 -11.07 1.41 -1.78
CA PRO A 220 -11.65 1.32 -3.11
C PRO A 220 -11.50 -0.12 -3.64
N ARG A 221 -12.37 -0.49 -4.58
CA ARG A 221 -12.16 -1.72 -5.34
C ARG A 221 -11.14 -1.46 -6.44
N ALA A 222 -10.15 -2.35 -6.54
CA ALA A 222 -9.09 -2.19 -7.54
C ALA A 222 -9.63 -2.14 -8.98
N GLU A 223 -10.73 -2.83 -9.27
CA GLU A 223 -11.38 -2.84 -10.58
C GLU A 223 -12.05 -1.50 -10.96
N ASP A 224 -12.43 -0.70 -9.97
CA ASP A 224 -13.08 0.60 -10.19
C ASP A 224 -12.06 1.73 -10.41
N VAL A 225 -10.78 1.51 -10.07
CA VAL A 225 -9.72 2.54 -10.07
C VAL A 225 -8.51 2.17 -10.94
N LEU A 226 -8.55 1.05 -11.67
CA LEU A 226 -7.58 0.58 -12.65
C LEU A 226 -7.96 1.07 -14.05
#